data_a484b4a029639e87656fc975389984cc
#
_entry.id   a484b4a029639e87656fc975389984cc
#
_cell.length_a   1.000
_cell.length_b   1.000
_cell.length_c   1.000
_cell.angle_alpha   90.00
_cell.angle_beta   90.00
_cell.angle_gamma   90.00
#
_symmetry.space_group_name_H-M   'P 1'
#
loop_
_entity.id
_entity.type
_entity.pdbx_description
1 polymer ?
#
loop_
_entity_poly.entity_id
_entity_poly.type
_entity_poly.pdbx_seq_one_letter_code
_entity_poly.pdbx_strand_id
1 'polypeptide(L)'
;MRLILLILVFVSSFLLASTTASAGISTKKQDILKLIGTTEASNGKFAWVEINGEDYGWTREGRNVGKYRIVMVEMGKVKLELFGRIVELKMFPEDTQ
;
A
#
# COMPACT_ATOMS: atom_id res chain seq x y z
N MET A 1 30.11 27.10 36.29
CA MET A 1 28.95 26.40 36.79
C MET A 1 27.69 26.72 36.06
N ARG A 2 27.42 27.99 35.87
CA ARG A 2 26.18 28.36 35.16
C ARG A 2 26.12 27.84 33.73
N LEU A 3 27.25 27.81 33.08
CA LEU A 3 27.31 27.32 31.71
C LEU A 3 26.90 25.86 31.60
N ILE A 4 27.29 25.09 32.60
CA ILE A 4 26.98 23.67 32.58
C ILE A 4 25.47 23.42 32.72
N LEU A 5 24.82 24.24 33.56
CA LEU A 5 23.38 24.13 33.74
C LEU A 5 22.62 24.45 32.47
N LEU A 6 23.07 25.45 31.73
CA LEU A 6 22.43 25.80 30.48
C LEU A 6 22.52 24.70 29.45
N ILE A 7 23.65 24.06 29.41
CA ILE A 7 23.86 22.98 28.46
C ILE A 7 22.93 21.80 28.74
N LEU A 8 22.74 21.49 30.00
CA LEU A 8 21.86 20.40 30.38
C LEU A 8 20.43 20.64 29.97
N VAL A 9 19.96 21.86 30.14
CA VAL A 9 18.60 22.20 29.76
C VAL A 9 18.42 22.08 28.25
N PHE A 10 19.41 22.48 27.51
CA PHE A 10 19.37 22.42 26.06
C PHE A 10 19.23 20.98 25.57
N VAL A 11 19.98 20.09 26.14
CA VAL A 11 19.93 18.68 25.74
C VAL A 11 18.58 18.06 26.01
N SER A 12 17.94 18.41 27.10
CA SER A 12 16.62 17.90 27.42
C SER A 12 15.60 18.28 26.39
N SER A 13 15.63 19.51 25.93
CA SER A 13 14.70 19.97 24.91
C SER A 13 14.84 19.18 23.62
N PHE A 14 16.05 18.88 23.28
CA PHE A 14 16.31 18.15 22.05
C PHE A 14 15.69 16.77 22.06
N LEU A 15 15.78 16.07 23.18
CA LEU A 15 15.23 14.74 23.28
C LEU A 15 13.72 14.71 23.14
N LEU A 16 13.06 15.70 23.68
CA LEU A 16 11.61 15.77 23.56
C LEU A 16 11.16 15.93 22.13
N ALA A 17 11.89 16.70 21.36
CA ALA A 17 11.52 16.94 19.96
C ALA A 17 11.57 15.66 19.14
N SER A 18 12.55 14.82 19.34
CA SER A 18 12.67 13.62 18.54
C SER A 18 11.59 12.59 18.90
N THR A 19 11.12 12.58 20.12
CA THR A 19 10.04 11.67 20.50
C THR A 19 8.74 12.02 19.79
N THR A 20 8.48 13.30 19.66
CA THR A 20 7.25 13.74 19.02
C THR A 20 7.21 13.38 17.56
N ALA A 21 8.32 13.41 16.88
CA ALA A 21 8.36 13.15 15.45
C ALA A 21 7.95 11.73 15.11
N SER A 22 8.30 10.76 15.92
CA SER A 22 8.01 9.37 15.59
C SER A 22 6.54 9.03 15.73
N ALA A 23 5.78 9.78 16.52
CA ALA A 23 4.38 9.47 16.73
C ALA A 23 3.52 9.77 15.49
N GLY A 24 3.95 10.68 14.64
CA GLY A 24 3.15 11.05 13.48
C GLY A 24 3.10 10.00 12.40
N ILE A 25 4.00 9.04 12.41
CA ILE A 25 4.09 8.06 11.34
C ILE A 25 3.00 7.00 11.43
N SER A 26 2.49 6.76 12.60
CA SER A 26 1.55 5.65 12.81
C SER A 26 0.16 5.91 12.26
N THR A 27 -0.12 7.11 11.75
CA THR A 27 -1.46 7.44 11.28
C THR A 27 -1.67 7.18 9.80
N LYS A 28 -0.74 6.51 9.15
CA LYS A 28 -0.84 6.26 7.73
C LYS A 28 -1.98 5.33 7.40
N LYS A 29 -2.77 5.68 6.40
CA LYS A 29 -3.90 4.87 5.97
C LYS A 29 -3.46 3.75 5.06
N GLN A 30 -4.20 2.66 5.09
CA GLN A 30 -4.03 1.56 4.15
C GLN A 30 -4.95 1.75 2.97
N ASP A 31 -4.49 1.31 1.79
CA ASP A 31 -5.33 1.32 0.61
C ASP A 31 -6.37 0.21 0.69
N ILE A 32 -7.54 0.49 0.16
CA ILE A 32 -8.61 -0.49 0.05
C ILE A 32 -8.63 -0.97 -1.39
N LEU A 33 -8.28 -2.24 -1.58
CA LEU A 33 -8.17 -2.83 -2.91
C LEU A 33 -9.31 -3.81 -3.13
N LYS A 34 -9.86 -3.79 -4.34
CA LYS A 34 -10.98 -4.67 -4.68
C LYS A 34 -10.79 -5.20 -6.09
N LEU A 35 -10.96 -6.50 -6.25
CA LEU A 35 -10.89 -7.13 -7.56
C LEU A 35 -12.30 -7.30 -8.09
N ILE A 36 -12.60 -6.60 -9.19
CA ILE A 36 -13.92 -6.62 -9.80
C ILE A 36 -14.06 -7.79 -10.77
N GLY A 37 -13.01 -8.08 -11.52
CA GLY A 37 -13.08 -9.16 -12.46
C GLY A 37 -11.75 -9.53 -13.04
N THR A 38 -11.69 -10.70 -13.68
CA THR A 38 -10.52 -11.12 -14.44
C THR A 38 -11.00 -11.70 -15.76
N THR A 39 -10.16 -11.59 -16.78
CA THR A 39 -10.50 -12.18 -18.07
C THR A 39 -9.21 -12.51 -18.83
N GLU A 40 -9.33 -13.40 -19.78
CA GLU A 40 -8.21 -13.81 -20.61
C GLU A 40 -8.62 -13.67 -22.07
N ALA A 41 -7.79 -13.00 -22.85
CA ALA A 41 -8.04 -12.80 -24.25
C ALA A 41 -6.81 -13.21 -25.05
N SER A 42 -6.91 -13.20 -26.37
CA SER A 42 -5.79 -13.62 -27.21
C SER A 42 -4.59 -12.71 -27.03
N ASN A 43 -4.79 -11.47 -26.65
CA ASN A 43 -3.70 -10.52 -26.49
C ASN A 43 -3.23 -10.36 -25.04
N GLY A 44 -3.71 -11.19 -24.12
CA GLY A 44 -3.20 -11.13 -22.77
C GLY A 44 -4.26 -11.41 -21.73
N LYS A 45 -3.83 -11.32 -20.47
CA LYS A 45 -4.71 -11.48 -19.33
C LYS A 45 -4.96 -10.12 -18.72
N PHE A 46 -6.18 -9.91 -18.25
CA PHE A 46 -6.61 -8.59 -17.75
C PHE A 46 -7.29 -8.74 -16.41
N ALA A 47 -7.13 -7.73 -15.57
CA ALA A 47 -7.82 -7.64 -14.30
C ALA A 47 -8.46 -6.28 -14.19
N TRP A 48 -9.61 -6.26 -13.53
CA TRP A 48 -10.34 -5.02 -13.26
C TRP A 48 -10.22 -4.76 -11.77
N VAL A 49 -9.48 -3.72 -11.38
CA VAL A 49 -9.15 -3.45 -10.00
C VAL A 49 -9.69 -2.08 -9.62
N GLU A 50 -10.17 -1.98 -8.39
CA GLU A 50 -10.63 -0.73 -7.81
C GLU A 50 -9.75 -0.42 -6.61
N ILE A 51 -9.25 0.80 -6.51
CA ILE A 51 -8.38 1.21 -5.42
C ILE A 51 -9.00 2.43 -4.74
N ASN A 52 -9.34 2.28 -3.47
CA ASN A 52 -9.92 3.37 -2.69
C ASN A 52 -11.16 3.96 -3.36
N GLY A 53 -11.96 3.10 -3.99
CA GLY A 53 -13.15 3.54 -4.68
C GLY A 53 -12.94 4.02 -6.09
N GLU A 54 -11.72 4.10 -6.53
CA GLU A 54 -11.43 4.55 -7.90
C GLU A 54 -11.32 3.34 -8.83
N ASP A 55 -12.07 3.37 -9.92
CA ASP A 55 -12.19 2.28 -10.87
C ASP A 55 -11.14 2.42 -11.95
N TYR A 56 -10.28 1.42 -12.10
CA TYR A 56 -9.21 1.46 -13.09
C TYR A 56 -9.53 0.68 -14.37
N GLY A 57 -10.69 0.00 -14.42
CA GLY A 57 -11.10 -0.73 -15.60
C GLY A 57 -10.21 -1.92 -15.89
N TRP A 58 -10.37 -2.47 -17.09
CA TRP A 58 -9.58 -3.62 -17.52
C TRP A 58 -8.14 -3.21 -17.75
N THR A 59 -7.23 -3.80 -17.00
CA THR A 59 -5.80 -3.50 -17.11
C THR A 59 -5.04 -4.79 -17.36
N ARG A 60 -4.13 -4.76 -18.30
CA ARG A 60 -3.39 -5.92 -18.72
C ARG A 60 -2.32 -6.31 -17.71
N GLU A 61 -2.07 -7.61 -17.61
CA GLU A 61 -0.97 -8.14 -16.80
C GLU A 61 0.33 -7.46 -17.21
N GLY A 62 1.10 -7.01 -16.24
CA GLY A 62 2.34 -6.27 -16.47
C GLY A 62 2.19 -4.77 -16.44
N ARG A 63 0.95 -4.26 -16.46
CA ARG A 63 0.71 -2.82 -16.43
C ARG A 63 0.41 -2.36 -15.01
N ASN A 64 0.37 -1.05 -14.84
CA ASN A 64 0.15 -0.46 -13.53
C ASN A 64 -1.30 -0.05 -13.34
N VAL A 65 -1.78 -0.19 -12.09
CA VAL A 65 -3.04 0.41 -11.66
C VAL A 65 -2.68 1.29 -10.49
N GLY A 66 -2.75 2.60 -10.69
CA GLY A 66 -2.27 3.53 -9.68
C GLY A 66 -0.79 3.28 -9.43
N LYS A 67 -0.44 3.12 -8.17
CA LYS A 67 0.95 2.86 -7.80
C LYS A 67 1.29 1.37 -7.73
N TYR A 68 0.34 0.52 -8.03
CA TYR A 68 0.53 -0.92 -8.03
C TYR A 68 0.78 -1.43 -9.42
N ARG A 69 1.52 -2.53 -9.52
CA ARG A 69 1.77 -3.19 -10.79
C ARG A 69 1.11 -4.55 -10.78
N ILE A 70 0.41 -4.89 -11.85
CA ILE A 70 -0.22 -6.20 -11.96
C ILE A 70 0.85 -7.22 -12.37
N VAL A 71 1.20 -8.11 -11.45
CA VAL A 71 2.26 -9.09 -11.68
C VAL A 71 1.71 -10.34 -12.33
N MET A 72 0.54 -10.78 -11.89
CA MET A 72 -0.03 -12.03 -12.39
C MET A 72 -1.55 -11.97 -12.30
N VAL A 73 -2.21 -12.43 -13.35
CA VAL A 73 -3.67 -12.52 -13.41
C VAL A 73 -4.06 -13.98 -13.57
N GLU A 74 -4.93 -14.46 -12.68
CA GLU A 74 -5.53 -15.79 -12.77
C GLU A 74 -7.03 -15.64 -12.65
N MET A 75 -7.76 -16.72 -12.95
CA MET A 75 -9.21 -16.65 -12.87
C MET A 75 -9.64 -16.33 -11.44
N GLY A 76 -10.27 -15.17 -11.27
CA GLY A 76 -10.76 -14.74 -9.98
C GLY A 76 -9.71 -14.32 -8.99
N LYS A 77 -8.46 -14.12 -9.45
CA LYS A 77 -7.37 -13.78 -8.55
C LYS A 77 -6.32 -12.94 -9.28
N VAL A 78 -5.73 -11.97 -8.58
CA VAL A 78 -4.69 -11.15 -9.15
C VAL A 78 -3.62 -10.89 -8.10
N LYS A 79 -2.37 -10.82 -8.53
CA LYS A 79 -1.26 -10.45 -7.67
C LYS A 79 -0.75 -9.09 -8.09
N LEU A 80 -0.67 -8.19 -7.14
CA LEU A 80 -0.17 -6.83 -7.36
C LEU A 80 1.12 -6.63 -6.60
N GLU A 81 1.96 -5.77 -7.11
CA GLU A 81 3.24 -5.47 -6.48
C GLU A 81 3.31 -3.99 -6.13
N LEU A 82 3.76 -3.68 -4.92
CA LEU A 82 4.01 -2.32 -4.48
C LEU A 82 5.32 -2.30 -3.72
N PHE A 83 6.33 -1.65 -4.28
CA PHE A 83 7.64 -1.53 -3.64
C PHE A 83 8.20 -2.88 -3.20
N GLY A 84 8.11 -3.88 -4.09
CA GLY A 84 8.65 -5.20 -3.80
C GLY A 84 7.76 -6.11 -2.98
N ARG A 85 6.61 -5.62 -2.55
CA ARG A 85 5.67 -6.42 -1.75
C ARG A 85 4.55 -6.91 -2.65
N ILE A 86 4.17 -8.16 -2.45
CA ILE A 86 3.09 -8.77 -3.24
C ILE A 86 1.81 -8.77 -2.43
N VAL A 87 0.74 -8.28 -3.05
CA VAL A 87 -0.60 -8.29 -2.48
C VAL A 87 -1.47 -9.13 -3.38
N GLU A 88 -2.13 -10.11 -2.79
CA GLU A 88 -3.02 -10.99 -3.54
C GLU A 88 -4.47 -10.60 -3.29
N LEU A 89 -5.22 -10.42 -4.38
CA LEU A 89 -6.64 -10.10 -4.31
C LEU A 89 -7.45 -11.23 -4.92
N LYS A 90 -8.55 -11.57 -4.27
CA LYS A 90 -9.46 -12.60 -4.76
C LYS A 90 -10.86 -12.05 -4.89
N MET A 91 -11.56 -12.47 -5.94
CA MET A 91 -12.96 -12.07 -6.11
C MET A 91 -13.85 -12.73 -5.09
N PHE A 92 -13.55 -13.98 -4.75
CA PHE A 92 -14.36 -14.76 -3.83
C PHE A 92 -13.51 -15.14 -2.64
N PRO A 93 -13.70 -14.48 -1.50
CA PRO A 93 -12.93 -14.82 -0.30
C PRO A 93 -13.16 -16.25 0.11
N GLU A 94 -12.13 -16.89 0.63
CA GLU A 94 -12.21 -18.30 0.95
C GLU A 94 -13.12 -18.61 2.11
N ASP A 95 -13.30 -17.66 2.98
CA ASP A 95 -14.11 -17.89 4.17
C ASP A 95 -15.60 -17.81 3.89
N THR A 96 -16.01 -17.66 2.65
CA THR A 96 -17.43 -17.61 2.31
C THR A 96 -18.05 -18.96 2.16
N GLN A 97 -17.33 -19.99 2.39
CA GLN A 97 -17.87 -21.35 2.20
C GLN A 97 -18.86 -21.79 3.21
#